data_1fa71cf22382e051e9a5ae5c5217b2dd
#
_entry.id   1fa71cf22382e051e9a5ae5c5217b2dd
#
_cell.length_a   1.000
_cell.length_b   1.000
_cell.length_c   1.000
_cell.angle_alpha   90.00
_cell.angle_beta   90.00
_cell.angle_gamma   90.00
#
_symmetry.space_group_name_H-M   'P 1'
#
loop_
_entity.id
_entity.type
_entity.pdbx_description
1 polymer ?
#
loop_
_entity_poly.entity_id
_entity_poly.type
_entity_poly.pdbx_seq_one_letter_code
_entity_poly.pdbx_strand_id
1 'polypeptide(L)'
;MMLCLKNMNFKNYYLHTLFITGVLLSAISVSAQEAYLDELLPGTKTSFKHWDVQRSEISGYSHFRYEAVTRGAKKFIVERNENTKADGEVFTRKTLWFAANSGVPEWYEEEDLRADFRIKNTYSGQIMRTRLEKAGKVLEFETNLSQENAVPFEVVIFFLRKNLRLILQSKDYSFTLFLPLLAIELEENGLPRSMSMIQMKVEPQEELSLETPLGKMKARKILILPKSGFLRALLPREKTHFEFTIAEAAPHYLLQFTAGKTKHILTQLSLAK
;
A
#
# COMPACT_ATOMS: atom_id res chain seq x y z
N MET A 1 11.04 0.53 4.92
CA MET A 1 10.61 1.95 4.99
C MET A 1 10.51 2.39 6.45
N MET A 2 11.56 2.17 7.26
CA MET A 2 11.46 2.23 8.71
C MET A 2 12.64 2.92 9.41
N LEU A 3 13.18 3.93 8.81
CA LEU A 3 14.31 4.64 9.43
C LEU A 3 14.18 6.13 9.12
N CYS A 4 13.42 6.88 9.89
CA CYS A 4 13.66 8.34 10.03
C CYS A 4 12.64 9.14 10.86
N LEU A 5 11.93 8.54 11.83
CA LEU A 5 11.23 9.36 12.85
C LEU A 5 12.10 9.67 14.07
N LYS A 6 13.35 9.22 14.09
CA LYS A 6 14.24 9.34 15.26
C LYS A 6 14.70 10.78 15.58
N ASN A 7 14.38 11.77 14.76
CA ASN A 7 14.81 13.16 14.96
C ASN A 7 13.68 14.21 14.99
N MET A 8 12.42 13.79 15.18
CA MET A 8 11.40 14.77 15.49
C MET A 8 11.27 14.96 16.99
N ASN A 9 12.01 15.92 17.50
CA ASN A 9 11.93 16.38 18.88
C ASN A 9 10.64 17.19 19.06
N PHE A 10 9.51 16.53 19.36
CA PHE A 10 8.26 17.17 19.75
C PHE A 10 8.34 17.66 21.20
N LYS A 11 9.25 18.58 21.51
CA LYS A 11 9.13 19.38 22.71
C LYS A 11 8.35 20.67 22.37
N ASN A 12 7.18 20.77 22.97
CA ASN A 12 6.35 21.96 23.09
C ASN A 12 5.63 22.48 21.84
N TYR A 13 4.46 21.90 21.52
CA TYR A 13 3.37 22.71 20.98
C TYR A 13 2.04 22.29 21.61
N TYR A 14 1.40 23.23 22.24
CA TYR A 14 0.06 23.13 22.82
C TYR A 14 -0.98 22.79 21.74
N LEU A 15 -1.62 21.64 21.87
CA LEU A 15 -2.78 21.28 21.07
C LEU A 15 -4.02 21.85 21.75
N HIS A 16 -4.38 23.09 21.46
CA HIS A 16 -5.71 23.61 21.74
C HIS A 16 -6.62 23.40 20.54
N THR A 17 -7.63 22.57 20.77
CA THR A 17 -9.01 22.61 20.26
C THR A 17 -9.22 23.20 18.85
N LEU A 18 -9.54 22.34 17.88
CA LEU A 18 -10.30 22.73 16.71
C LEU A 18 -11.38 21.67 16.41
N PHE A 19 -12.56 21.90 17.01
CA PHE A 19 -13.81 21.36 16.47
C PHE A 19 -14.14 22.16 15.21
N ILE A 20 -14.20 21.53 14.07
CA ILE A 20 -14.79 22.08 12.88
C ILE A 20 -15.91 21.19 12.40
N THR A 21 -17.10 21.78 12.48
CA THR A 21 -18.40 21.44 11.95
C THR A 21 -18.39 20.83 10.56
N GLY A 22 -19.27 19.85 10.40
CA GLY A 22 -19.45 19.01 9.23
C GLY A 22 -19.76 19.73 7.93
N VAL A 23 -19.26 19.13 6.88
CA VAL A 23 -19.83 19.22 5.55
C VAL A 23 -20.11 17.78 5.11
N LEU A 24 -21.40 17.46 5.04
CA LEU A 24 -21.93 16.27 4.41
C LEU A 24 -21.60 16.31 2.92
N LEU A 25 -20.48 15.75 2.55
CA LEU A 25 -20.22 15.28 1.20
C LEU A 25 -20.48 13.78 1.25
N SER A 26 -21.40 13.33 0.41
CA SER A 26 -21.69 11.92 0.18
C SER A 26 -20.39 11.21 -0.23
N ALA A 27 -19.65 10.73 0.78
CA ALA A 27 -18.55 9.82 0.57
C ALA A 27 -19.19 8.54 0.00
N ILE A 28 -18.84 8.19 -1.22
CA ILE A 28 -19.06 6.84 -1.72
C ILE A 28 -18.32 5.95 -0.73
N SER A 29 -19.08 5.26 0.12
CA SER A 29 -18.53 4.35 1.11
C SER A 29 -17.95 3.15 0.38
N VAL A 30 -16.65 3.18 0.11
CA VAL A 30 -15.92 2.03 -0.40
C VAL A 30 -15.72 1.11 0.79
N SER A 31 -16.47 0.03 0.84
CA SER A 31 -16.33 -0.99 1.87
C SER A 31 -14.97 -1.68 1.73
N ALA A 32 -14.21 -1.79 2.82
CA ALA A 32 -12.96 -2.58 2.86
C ALA A 32 -13.18 -4.09 2.55
N GLN A 33 -14.43 -4.52 2.42
CA GLN A 33 -14.83 -5.86 2.00
C GLN A 33 -15.00 -6.02 0.48
N GLU A 34 -14.71 -5.01 -0.31
CA GLU A 34 -14.83 -5.16 -1.75
C GLU A 34 -13.77 -6.11 -2.33
N ALA A 35 -14.18 -6.91 -3.31
CA ALA A 35 -13.29 -7.80 -4.04
C ALA A 35 -12.17 -7.02 -4.73
N TYR A 36 -10.92 -7.30 -4.41
CA TYR A 36 -9.75 -6.65 -4.99
C TYR A 36 -9.13 -7.43 -6.16
N LEU A 37 -9.59 -8.66 -6.41
CA LEU A 37 -8.88 -9.63 -7.23
C LEU A 37 -9.45 -9.88 -8.61
N ASP A 38 -10.28 -9.05 -9.17
CA ASP A 38 -10.97 -9.36 -10.43
C ASP A 38 -10.05 -9.78 -11.60
N GLU A 39 -8.71 -9.69 -11.46
CA GLU A 39 -7.81 -9.76 -12.59
C GLU A 39 -6.47 -10.46 -12.36
N LEU A 40 -6.22 -11.03 -11.16
CA LEU A 40 -4.99 -11.75 -10.91
C LEU A 40 -5.19 -13.25 -11.08
N LEU A 41 -4.70 -13.77 -12.18
CA LEU A 41 -4.73 -15.20 -12.43
C LEU A 41 -3.59 -15.91 -11.66
N PRO A 42 -3.87 -17.03 -10.96
CA PRO A 42 -2.83 -17.90 -10.43
C PRO A 42 -1.82 -18.28 -11.53
N GLY A 43 -0.53 -18.28 -11.20
CA GLY A 43 0.55 -18.50 -12.15
C GLY A 43 1.14 -17.23 -12.76
N THR A 44 0.50 -16.07 -12.57
CA THR A 44 1.09 -14.78 -12.97
C THR A 44 2.33 -14.47 -12.13
N LYS A 45 3.38 -13.97 -12.79
CA LYS A 45 4.61 -13.50 -12.14
C LYS A 45 4.95 -12.12 -12.64
N THR A 46 5.36 -11.24 -11.72
CA THR A 46 5.85 -9.90 -12.06
C THR A 46 7.16 -9.61 -11.34
N SER A 47 8.05 -8.87 -11.98
CA SER A 47 9.28 -8.41 -11.34
C SER A 47 9.47 -6.92 -11.59
N PHE A 48 9.94 -6.24 -10.57
CA PHE A 48 10.29 -4.82 -10.61
C PHE A 48 11.74 -4.64 -10.24
N LYS A 49 12.47 -3.77 -10.95
CA LYS A 49 13.76 -3.25 -10.48
C LYS A 49 13.52 -2.05 -9.58
N HIS A 50 14.30 -1.94 -8.52
CA HIS A 50 14.36 -0.78 -7.65
C HIS A 50 15.46 0.16 -8.15
N TRP A 51 15.06 1.35 -8.54
CA TRP A 51 15.97 2.39 -8.96
C TRP A 51 16.11 3.43 -7.87
N ASP A 52 17.31 3.59 -7.31
CA ASP A 52 17.61 4.70 -6.40
C ASP A 52 17.77 5.98 -7.23
N VAL A 53 16.81 6.91 -7.08
CA VAL A 53 16.78 8.14 -7.88
C VAL A 53 17.93 9.08 -7.51
N GLN A 54 18.42 9.05 -6.28
CA GLN A 54 19.52 9.92 -5.84
C GLN A 54 20.89 9.42 -6.31
N ARG A 55 21.09 8.10 -6.23
CA ARG A 55 22.36 7.47 -6.63
C ARG A 55 22.41 7.12 -8.11
N SER A 56 21.26 7.15 -8.80
CA SER A 56 21.12 6.73 -10.19
C SER A 56 21.62 5.30 -10.43
N GLU A 57 21.28 4.39 -9.53
CA GLU A 57 21.72 2.98 -9.60
C GLU A 57 20.57 2.01 -9.25
N ILE A 58 20.73 0.74 -9.63
CA ILE A 58 19.81 -0.32 -9.21
C ILE A 58 20.16 -0.72 -7.78
N SER A 59 19.21 -0.55 -6.86
CA SER A 59 19.35 -0.91 -5.45
C SER A 59 18.78 -2.30 -5.10
N GLY A 60 18.02 -2.92 -5.99
CA GLY A 60 17.42 -4.24 -5.77
C GLY A 60 16.29 -4.58 -6.71
N TYR A 61 15.56 -5.62 -6.36
CA TYR A 61 14.43 -6.14 -7.13
C TYR A 61 13.28 -6.55 -6.22
N SER A 62 12.04 -6.52 -6.74
CA SER A 62 10.87 -7.18 -6.15
C SER A 62 10.36 -8.24 -7.11
N HIS A 63 10.05 -9.42 -6.59
CA HIS A 63 9.49 -10.53 -7.34
C HIS A 63 8.15 -10.94 -6.74
N PHE A 64 7.09 -10.84 -7.53
CA PHE A 64 5.74 -11.22 -7.16
C PHE A 64 5.33 -12.48 -7.91
N ARG A 65 4.60 -13.37 -7.23
CA ARG A 65 3.94 -14.52 -7.82
C ARG A 65 2.57 -14.73 -7.19
N TYR A 66 1.62 -15.18 -8.00
CA TYR A 66 0.25 -15.44 -7.58
C TYR A 66 -0.03 -16.93 -7.70
N GLU A 67 -0.51 -17.53 -6.62
CA GLU A 67 -0.73 -18.98 -6.51
C GLU A 67 -2.14 -19.27 -6.04
N ALA A 68 -2.80 -20.31 -6.61
CA ALA A 68 -4.00 -20.87 -6.03
C ALA A 68 -3.62 -21.85 -4.92
N VAL A 69 -4.17 -21.66 -3.73
CA VAL A 69 -3.89 -22.51 -2.57
C VAL A 69 -5.21 -22.97 -1.94
N THR A 70 -5.29 -24.26 -1.55
CA THR A 70 -6.44 -24.79 -0.81
C THR A 70 -6.01 -25.12 0.61
N ARG A 71 -6.76 -24.60 1.59
CA ARG A 71 -6.62 -24.96 3.02
C ARG A 71 -7.95 -25.44 3.57
N GLY A 72 -8.04 -26.73 3.88
CA GLY A 72 -9.31 -27.35 4.24
C GLY A 72 -10.34 -27.18 3.10
N ALA A 73 -11.51 -26.65 3.39
CA ALA A 73 -12.56 -26.38 2.40
C ALA A 73 -12.43 -25.01 1.70
N LYS A 74 -11.50 -24.16 2.13
CA LYS A 74 -11.33 -22.80 1.59
C LYS A 74 -10.28 -22.75 0.48
N LYS A 75 -10.59 -22.00 -0.58
CA LYS A 75 -9.67 -21.70 -1.68
C LYS A 75 -9.21 -20.24 -1.57
N PHE A 76 -7.92 -20.04 -1.83
CA PHE A 76 -7.28 -18.72 -1.75
C PHE A 76 -6.49 -18.43 -3.03
N ILE A 77 -6.36 -17.15 -3.34
CA ILE A 77 -5.31 -16.63 -4.20
C ILE A 77 -4.26 -15.99 -3.28
N VAL A 78 -3.03 -16.39 -3.43
CA VAL A 78 -1.92 -15.96 -2.58
C VAL A 78 -0.93 -15.18 -3.42
N GLU A 79 -0.73 -13.90 -3.08
CA GLU A 79 0.40 -13.13 -3.56
C GLU A 79 1.60 -13.39 -2.65
N ARG A 80 2.72 -13.78 -3.25
CA ARG A 80 4.02 -13.82 -2.58
C ARG A 80 4.94 -12.81 -3.21
N ASN A 81 5.60 -12.01 -2.38
CA ASN A 81 6.59 -11.06 -2.81
C ASN A 81 7.90 -11.26 -2.05
N GLU A 82 8.99 -11.26 -2.78
CA GLU A 82 10.34 -11.23 -2.22
C GLU A 82 11.06 -10.00 -2.75
N ASN A 83 11.64 -9.22 -1.83
CA ASN A 83 12.53 -8.11 -2.19
C ASN A 83 13.97 -8.53 -1.96
N THR A 84 14.80 -8.29 -2.98
CA THR A 84 16.22 -8.60 -2.95
C THR A 84 17.06 -7.33 -3.12
N LYS A 85 18.28 -7.34 -2.57
CA LYS A 85 19.32 -6.39 -2.94
C LYS A 85 19.77 -6.62 -4.40
N ALA A 86 20.60 -5.75 -4.94
CA ALA A 86 21.15 -5.89 -6.27
C ALA A 86 21.99 -7.18 -6.47
N ASP A 87 22.60 -7.68 -5.40
CA ASP A 87 23.37 -8.94 -5.35
C ASP A 87 22.50 -10.21 -5.20
N GLY A 88 21.17 -10.06 -5.08
CA GLY A 88 20.23 -11.17 -4.94
C GLY A 88 19.92 -11.59 -3.52
N GLU A 89 20.55 -11.00 -2.49
CA GLU A 89 20.23 -11.29 -1.09
C GLU A 89 18.78 -10.87 -0.76
N VAL A 90 17.94 -11.79 -0.29
CA VAL A 90 16.57 -11.50 0.13
C VAL A 90 16.59 -10.74 1.44
N PHE A 91 15.89 -9.61 1.50
CA PHE A 91 15.79 -8.82 2.72
C PHE A 91 14.36 -8.61 3.22
N THR A 92 13.35 -8.80 2.38
CA THR A 92 11.93 -8.74 2.80
C THR A 92 11.15 -9.84 2.12
N ARG A 93 10.25 -10.49 2.87
CA ARG A 93 9.24 -11.41 2.34
C ARG A 93 7.87 -10.92 2.73
N LYS A 94 6.94 -10.97 1.77
CA LYS A 94 5.53 -10.60 2.01
C LYS A 94 4.63 -11.68 1.44
N THR A 95 3.51 -11.90 2.12
CA THR A 95 2.47 -12.81 1.65
C THR A 95 1.11 -12.19 1.94
N LEU A 96 0.28 -12.07 0.91
CA LEU A 96 -1.08 -11.55 1.03
C LEU A 96 -2.05 -12.62 0.50
N TRP A 97 -3.04 -12.97 1.31
CA TRP A 97 -4.00 -14.01 1.02
C TRP A 97 -5.37 -13.41 0.79
N PHE A 98 -6.00 -13.80 -0.30
CA PHE A 98 -7.36 -13.41 -0.66
C PHE A 98 -8.25 -14.63 -0.74
N ALA A 99 -9.47 -14.54 -0.22
CA ALA A 99 -10.48 -15.55 -0.48
C ALA A 99 -10.77 -15.62 -1.99
N ALA A 100 -10.60 -16.79 -2.60
CA ALA A 100 -10.69 -16.93 -4.06
C ALA A 100 -12.09 -16.64 -4.62
N ASN A 101 -13.14 -16.84 -3.82
CA ASN A 101 -14.53 -16.65 -4.22
C ASN A 101 -15.01 -15.19 -4.11
N SER A 102 -14.38 -14.38 -3.27
CA SER A 102 -14.80 -13.00 -3.00
C SER A 102 -13.74 -11.96 -3.34
N GLY A 103 -12.47 -12.37 -3.49
CA GLY A 103 -11.35 -11.47 -3.68
C GLY A 103 -11.05 -10.58 -2.47
N VAL A 104 -11.61 -10.90 -1.30
CA VAL A 104 -11.39 -10.14 -0.06
C VAL A 104 -10.10 -10.61 0.61
N PRO A 105 -9.26 -9.70 1.15
CA PRO A 105 -8.08 -10.11 1.90
C PRO A 105 -8.48 -10.85 3.18
N GLU A 106 -7.80 -11.95 3.48
CA GLU A 106 -7.98 -12.76 4.69
C GLU A 106 -6.83 -12.55 5.67
N TRP A 107 -5.59 -12.49 5.16
CA TRP A 107 -4.45 -12.11 5.99
C TRP A 107 -3.26 -11.62 5.15
N TYR A 108 -2.40 -10.88 5.81
CA TYR A 108 -1.13 -10.38 5.30
C TYR A 108 0.00 -10.70 6.29
N GLU A 109 1.15 -11.08 5.77
CA GLU A 109 2.39 -11.20 6.53
C GLU A 109 3.52 -10.49 5.80
N GLU A 110 4.35 -9.75 6.56
CA GLU A 110 5.61 -9.17 6.09
C GLU A 110 6.70 -9.45 7.11
N GLU A 111 7.86 -9.89 6.62
CA GLU A 111 9.08 -10.08 7.39
C GLU A 111 10.20 -9.26 6.77
N ASP A 112 10.80 -8.33 7.53
CA ASP A 112 12.04 -7.64 7.15
C ASP A 112 13.21 -8.25 7.92
N LEU A 113 14.02 -9.03 7.20
CA LEU A 113 15.14 -9.79 7.77
C LEU A 113 16.28 -8.89 8.28
N ARG A 114 16.37 -7.63 7.80
CA ARG A 114 17.39 -6.67 8.23
C ARG A 114 17.01 -5.97 9.53
N ALA A 115 15.71 -5.78 9.74
CA ALA A 115 15.18 -5.01 10.84
C ALA A 115 14.68 -5.88 12.00
N ASP A 116 14.82 -7.22 11.92
CA ASP A 116 14.24 -8.19 12.86
C ASP A 116 12.77 -7.83 13.16
N PHE A 117 12.02 -7.72 12.08
CA PHE A 117 10.65 -7.20 12.10
C PHE A 117 9.73 -8.16 11.38
N ARG A 118 8.60 -8.49 12.02
CA ARG A 118 7.50 -9.24 11.42
C ARG A 118 6.18 -8.57 11.76
N ILE A 119 5.33 -8.36 10.75
CA ILE A 119 3.95 -7.93 10.92
C ILE A 119 3.00 -8.96 10.33
N LYS A 120 1.90 -9.21 11.04
CA LYS A 120 0.79 -10.04 10.56
C LYS A 120 -0.52 -9.29 10.79
N ASN A 121 -1.27 -9.11 9.70
CA ASN A 121 -2.63 -8.59 9.73
C ASN A 121 -3.61 -9.71 9.39
N THR A 122 -4.67 -9.86 10.19
CA THR A 122 -5.79 -10.76 9.88
C THR A 122 -7.06 -9.94 9.76
N TYR A 123 -7.88 -10.28 8.77
CA TYR A 123 -9.10 -9.56 8.45
C TYR A 123 -10.31 -10.40 8.82
N SER A 124 -11.24 -9.81 9.57
CA SER A 124 -12.54 -10.40 9.91
C SER A 124 -13.61 -9.35 9.65
N GLY A 125 -14.16 -9.37 8.45
CA GLY A 125 -15.03 -8.29 8.00
C GLY A 125 -14.26 -6.96 7.99
N GLN A 126 -14.80 -5.98 8.69
CA GLN A 126 -14.21 -4.64 8.80
C GLN A 126 -13.17 -4.52 9.94
N ILE A 127 -12.96 -5.57 10.70
CA ILE A 127 -11.98 -5.57 11.78
C ILE A 127 -10.67 -6.15 11.27
N MET A 128 -9.60 -5.39 11.42
CA MET A 128 -8.24 -5.85 11.19
C MET A 128 -7.52 -6.01 12.53
N ARG A 129 -6.95 -7.20 12.75
CA ARG A 129 -6.08 -7.48 13.89
C ARG A 129 -4.64 -7.46 13.41
N THR A 130 -3.85 -6.60 13.99
CA THR A 130 -2.42 -6.48 13.73
C THR A 130 -1.62 -7.10 14.86
N ARG A 131 -0.68 -7.96 14.53
CA ARG A 131 0.38 -8.45 15.41
C ARG A 131 1.72 -8.04 14.83
N LEU A 132 2.50 -7.31 15.60
CA LEU A 132 3.86 -6.91 15.28
C LEU A 132 4.83 -7.58 16.22
N GLU A 133 5.90 -8.14 15.66
CA GLU A 133 7.05 -8.63 16.40
C GLU A 133 8.29 -7.83 15.94
N LYS A 134 9.02 -7.24 16.89
CA LYS A 134 10.20 -6.45 16.59
C LYS A 134 11.17 -6.49 17.76
N ALA A 135 12.40 -6.95 17.52
CA ALA A 135 13.45 -7.00 18.53
C ALA A 135 12.99 -7.66 19.85
N GLY A 136 12.27 -8.80 19.77
CA GLY A 136 11.73 -9.55 20.89
C GLY A 136 10.49 -8.95 21.58
N LYS A 137 10.01 -7.79 21.13
CA LYS A 137 8.75 -7.20 21.60
C LYS A 137 7.60 -7.60 20.69
N VAL A 138 6.43 -7.88 21.29
CA VAL A 138 5.18 -8.16 20.59
C VAL A 138 4.17 -7.08 20.92
N LEU A 139 3.56 -6.52 19.90
CA LEU A 139 2.44 -5.59 20.01
C LEU A 139 1.25 -6.15 19.23
N GLU A 140 0.07 -6.16 19.85
CA GLU A 140 -1.18 -6.59 19.22
C GLU A 140 -2.24 -5.51 19.41
N PHE A 141 -3.02 -5.26 18.35
CA PHE A 141 -4.16 -4.35 18.43
C PHE A 141 -5.20 -4.65 17.34
N GLU A 142 -6.42 -4.16 17.56
CA GLU A 142 -7.50 -4.19 16.59
C GLU A 142 -7.76 -2.80 16.02
N THR A 143 -8.12 -2.76 14.75
CA THR A 143 -8.53 -1.55 14.04
C THR A 143 -9.83 -1.80 13.32
N ASN A 144 -10.84 -0.95 13.56
CA ASN A 144 -12.09 -0.97 12.82
C ASN A 144 -11.95 -0.09 11.56
N LEU A 145 -11.79 -0.73 10.41
CA LEU A 145 -11.60 -0.05 9.13
C LEU A 145 -12.88 0.65 8.64
N SER A 146 -14.06 0.22 9.09
CA SER A 146 -15.33 0.81 8.64
C SER A 146 -15.57 2.21 9.17
N GLN A 147 -15.01 2.56 10.33
CA GLN A 147 -15.20 3.88 10.92
C GLN A 147 -14.74 5.02 10.02
N GLU A 148 -13.66 4.78 9.28
CA GLU A 148 -13.05 5.76 8.38
C GLU A 148 -13.12 5.33 6.91
N ASN A 149 -13.80 4.22 6.59
CA ASN A 149 -13.74 3.58 5.27
C ASN A 149 -12.28 3.40 4.80
N ALA A 150 -11.45 2.88 5.70
CA ALA A 150 -10.01 2.87 5.52
C ALA A 150 -9.56 1.68 4.66
N VAL A 151 -8.62 1.95 3.77
CA VAL A 151 -7.92 0.98 2.93
C VAL A 151 -6.57 0.69 3.56
N PRO A 152 -6.26 -0.56 3.95
CA PRO A 152 -4.93 -0.93 4.42
C PRO A 152 -3.87 -0.73 3.33
N PHE A 153 -2.67 -0.32 3.73
CA PHE A 153 -1.59 -0.02 2.77
C PHE A 153 -1.22 -1.21 1.88
N GLU A 154 -1.24 -2.43 2.42
CA GLU A 154 -0.88 -3.64 1.68
C GLU A 154 -1.81 -3.97 0.51
N VAL A 155 -3.04 -3.44 0.51
CA VAL A 155 -4.01 -3.65 -0.59
C VAL A 155 -4.22 -2.40 -1.44
N VAL A 156 -3.51 -1.31 -1.19
CA VAL A 156 -3.72 -0.02 -1.87
C VAL A 156 -3.61 -0.11 -3.38
N ILE A 157 -2.68 -0.90 -3.90
CA ILE A 157 -2.51 -1.03 -5.35
C ILE A 157 -3.71 -1.72 -6.01
N PHE A 158 -4.27 -2.73 -5.36
CA PHE A 158 -5.48 -3.41 -5.84
C PHE A 158 -6.68 -2.47 -5.80
N PHE A 159 -6.80 -1.68 -4.73
CA PHE A 159 -7.82 -0.64 -4.60
C PHE A 159 -7.75 0.39 -5.74
N LEU A 160 -6.55 0.90 -6.04
CA LEU A 160 -6.35 1.87 -7.11
C LEU A 160 -6.69 1.29 -8.49
N ARG A 161 -6.27 0.06 -8.78
CA ARG A 161 -6.56 -0.63 -10.04
C ARG A 161 -8.05 -0.80 -10.24
N LYS A 162 -8.75 -1.31 -9.23
CA LYS A 162 -10.20 -1.49 -9.25
C LYS A 162 -10.95 -0.17 -9.47
N ASN A 163 -10.49 0.89 -8.83
CA ASN A 163 -11.14 2.19 -8.88
C ASN A 163 -10.57 3.13 -9.95
N LEU A 164 -9.66 2.67 -10.81
CA LEU A 164 -8.94 3.53 -11.76
C LEU A 164 -9.89 4.38 -12.61
N ARG A 165 -10.95 3.79 -13.14
CA ARG A 165 -11.95 4.50 -13.95
C ARG A 165 -12.64 5.63 -13.17
N LEU A 166 -13.05 5.36 -11.93
CA LEU A 166 -13.67 6.36 -11.05
C LEU A 166 -12.68 7.48 -10.69
N ILE A 167 -11.43 7.11 -10.41
CA ILE A 167 -10.34 8.05 -10.14
C ILE A 167 -10.14 9.00 -11.31
N LEU A 168 -10.08 8.47 -12.54
CA LEU A 168 -9.87 9.28 -13.76
C LEU A 168 -11.06 10.18 -14.10
N GLN A 169 -12.27 9.83 -13.69
CA GLN A 169 -13.48 10.61 -13.93
C GLN A 169 -13.78 11.65 -12.84
N SER A 170 -13.20 11.47 -11.65
CA SER A 170 -13.46 12.34 -10.51
C SER A 170 -12.48 13.52 -10.46
N LYS A 171 -13.00 14.70 -10.15
CA LYS A 171 -12.16 15.90 -9.91
C LYS A 171 -11.50 15.92 -8.54
N ASP A 172 -12.07 15.21 -7.56
CA ASP A 172 -11.59 15.22 -6.17
C ASP A 172 -11.80 13.83 -5.54
N TYR A 173 -11.09 12.83 -6.09
CA TYR A 173 -11.13 11.48 -5.53
C TYR A 173 -10.27 11.41 -4.26
N SER A 174 -10.83 10.86 -3.20
CA SER A 174 -10.11 10.69 -1.94
C SER A 174 -10.55 9.43 -1.21
N PHE A 175 -9.65 8.87 -0.40
CA PHE A 175 -9.93 7.71 0.46
C PHE A 175 -9.09 7.81 1.73
N THR A 176 -9.45 7.06 2.76
CA THR A 176 -8.64 6.96 3.97
C THR A 176 -7.66 5.81 3.83
N LEU A 177 -6.37 6.08 3.99
CA LEU A 177 -5.30 5.09 4.00
C LEU A 177 -4.95 4.75 5.44
N PHE A 178 -4.99 3.48 5.80
CA PHE A 178 -4.49 2.99 7.07
C PHE A 178 -3.05 2.49 6.94
N LEU A 179 -2.17 3.01 7.80
CA LEU A 179 -0.74 2.70 7.85
C LEU A 179 -0.41 1.96 9.16
N PRO A 180 -0.42 0.61 9.18
CA PRO A 180 -0.22 -0.16 10.43
C PRO A 180 1.09 0.17 11.14
N LEU A 181 2.18 0.37 10.40
CA LEU A 181 3.49 0.71 10.97
C LEU A 181 3.49 2.10 11.62
N LEU A 182 2.79 3.05 11.03
CA LEU A 182 2.63 4.38 11.63
C LEU A 182 1.80 4.30 12.92
N ALA A 183 0.77 3.45 12.98
CA ALA A 183 -0.01 3.24 14.20
C ALA A 183 0.87 2.84 15.38
N ILE A 184 1.83 1.95 15.14
CA ILE A 184 2.78 1.47 16.13
C ILE A 184 3.73 2.59 16.57
N GLU A 185 4.32 3.32 15.61
CA GLU A 185 5.22 4.43 15.91
C GLU A 185 4.51 5.54 16.71
N LEU A 186 3.25 5.81 16.40
CA LEU A 186 2.45 6.79 17.15
C LEU A 186 2.22 6.33 18.60
N GLU A 187 1.85 5.08 18.81
CA GLU A 187 1.63 4.53 20.15
C GLU A 187 2.91 4.49 20.99
N GLU A 188 4.07 4.10 20.41
CA GLU A 188 5.37 4.15 21.07
C GLU A 188 5.74 5.58 21.53
N ASN A 189 5.19 6.60 20.86
CA ASN A 189 5.37 8.02 21.21
C ASN A 189 4.21 8.63 22.01
N GLY A 190 3.28 7.81 22.53
CA GLY A 190 2.13 8.26 23.34
C GLY A 190 1.06 9.02 22.54
N LEU A 191 1.03 8.86 21.20
CA LEU A 191 0.04 9.48 20.32
C LEU A 191 -1.07 8.49 19.97
N PRO A 192 -2.29 8.98 19.69
CA PRO A 192 -3.42 8.12 19.32
C PRO A 192 -3.15 7.35 18.02
N ARG A 193 -3.39 6.04 18.03
CA ARG A 193 -3.30 5.18 16.84
C ARG A 193 -4.20 5.62 15.68
N SER A 194 -5.34 6.25 15.99
CA SER A 194 -6.26 6.77 14.97
C SER A 194 -5.61 7.78 14.02
N MET A 195 -4.52 8.44 14.42
CA MET A 195 -3.76 9.34 13.54
C MET A 195 -3.02 8.60 12.41
N SER A 196 -2.96 7.28 12.43
CA SER A 196 -2.44 6.47 11.33
C SER A 196 -3.43 6.26 10.19
N MET A 197 -4.69 6.67 10.37
CA MET A 197 -5.71 6.74 9.33
C MET A 197 -5.63 8.12 8.68
N ILE A 198 -5.02 8.19 7.50
CA ILE A 198 -4.76 9.44 6.81
C ILE A 198 -5.69 9.57 5.61
N GLN A 199 -6.49 10.64 5.58
CA GLN A 199 -7.26 10.96 4.39
C GLN A 199 -6.31 11.39 3.26
N MET A 200 -6.30 10.62 2.18
CA MET A 200 -5.46 10.83 1.01
C MET A 200 -6.29 11.40 -0.14
N LYS A 201 -5.72 12.36 -0.85
CA LYS A 201 -6.20 12.83 -2.14
C LYS A 201 -5.51 12.05 -3.25
N VAL A 202 -6.25 11.71 -4.29
CA VAL A 202 -5.74 11.04 -5.49
C VAL A 202 -5.79 12.02 -6.65
N GLU A 203 -4.64 12.35 -7.21
CA GLU A 203 -4.52 13.28 -8.33
C GLU A 203 -4.03 12.57 -9.59
N PRO A 204 -4.92 12.31 -10.57
CA PRO A 204 -4.48 11.88 -11.88
C PRO A 204 -3.56 12.93 -12.51
N GLN A 205 -2.42 12.47 -13.01
CA GLN A 205 -1.41 13.29 -13.67
C GLN A 205 -1.45 13.04 -15.19
N GLU A 206 -0.32 13.26 -15.86
CA GLU A 206 -0.18 13.06 -17.30
C GLU A 206 -0.43 11.62 -17.76
N GLU A 207 -0.96 11.49 -18.99
CA GLU A 207 -0.93 10.26 -19.74
C GLU A 207 0.47 10.00 -20.27
N LEU A 208 0.93 8.76 -20.14
CA LEU A 208 2.24 8.31 -20.57
C LEU A 208 2.12 7.17 -21.57
N SER A 209 3.11 7.05 -22.44
CA SER A 209 3.29 5.87 -23.27
C SER A 209 4.62 5.24 -22.88
N LEU A 210 4.58 4.04 -22.30
CA LEU A 210 5.75 3.38 -21.74
C LEU A 210 6.06 2.08 -22.51
N GLU A 211 7.32 1.85 -22.77
CA GLU A 211 7.80 0.53 -23.17
C GLU A 211 7.82 -0.39 -21.96
N THR A 212 7.18 -1.54 -22.10
CA THR A 212 7.03 -2.55 -21.05
C THR A 212 7.40 -3.93 -21.58
N PRO A 213 7.55 -4.95 -20.72
CA PRO A 213 7.74 -6.33 -21.16
C PRO A 213 6.62 -6.89 -22.07
N LEU A 214 5.46 -6.25 -22.07
CA LEU A 214 4.33 -6.59 -22.95
C LEU A 214 4.23 -5.70 -24.21
N GLY A 215 5.26 -4.89 -24.47
CA GLY A 215 5.26 -3.89 -25.54
C GLY A 215 4.84 -2.51 -25.05
N LYS A 216 4.52 -1.63 -25.99
CA LYS A 216 4.15 -0.24 -25.70
C LYS A 216 2.76 -0.12 -25.12
N MET A 217 2.64 0.45 -23.92
CA MET A 217 1.37 0.58 -23.20
C MET A 217 1.06 2.04 -22.88
N LYS A 218 -0.21 2.43 -23.05
CA LYS A 218 -0.74 3.66 -22.50
C LYS A 218 -0.94 3.50 -21.00
N ALA A 219 -0.52 4.49 -20.22
CA ALA A 219 -0.57 4.46 -18.79
C ALA A 219 -0.94 5.83 -18.21
N ARG A 220 -1.49 5.82 -17.02
CA ARG A 220 -1.79 7.01 -16.26
C ARG A 220 -0.90 7.10 -15.02
N LYS A 221 -0.24 8.22 -14.86
CA LYS A 221 0.44 8.56 -13.62
C LYS A 221 -0.58 9.07 -12.61
N ILE A 222 -0.51 8.58 -11.38
CA ILE A 222 -1.40 8.92 -10.27
C ILE A 222 -0.54 9.32 -9.09
N LEU A 223 -0.78 10.50 -8.55
CA LEU A 223 -0.15 10.97 -7.32
C LEU A 223 -1.14 10.81 -6.16
N ILE A 224 -0.68 10.22 -5.06
CA ILE A 224 -1.43 10.09 -3.81
C ILE A 224 -0.69 10.87 -2.73
N LEU A 225 -1.40 11.78 -2.07
CA LEU A 225 -0.84 12.63 -1.03
C LEU A 225 -1.89 12.93 0.05
N PRO A 226 -1.48 13.31 1.28
CA PRO A 226 -2.42 13.69 2.32
C PRO A 226 -3.34 14.82 1.85
N LYS A 227 -4.65 14.68 2.06
CA LYS A 227 -5.64 15.71 1.68
C LYS A 227 -5.44 16.99 2.49
N SER A 228 -5.11 16.85 3.77
CA SER A 228 -4.83 17.99 4.67
C SER A 228 -3.54 18.69 4.30
N GLY A 229 -3.62 20.00 4.03
CA GLY A 229 -2.45 20.87 3.81
C GLY A 229 -1.50 20.89 5.01
N PHE A 230 -2.06 20.83 6.23
CA PHE A 230 -1.28 20.74 7.46
C PHE A 230 -0.44 19.47 7.52
N LEU A 231 -1.04 18.29 7.25
CA LEU A 231 -0.31 17.03 7.23
C LEU A 231 0.75 17.01 6.13
N ARG A 232 0.49 17.61 4.97
CA ARG A 232 1.48 17.77 3.89
C ARG A 232 2.68 18.61 4.29
N ALA A 233 2.48 19.64 5.12
CA ALA A 233 3.56 20.47 5.63
C ALA A 233 4.32 19.83 6.78
N LEU A 234 3.64 19.03 7.60
CA LEU A 234 4.21 18.38 8.79
C LEU A 234 4.98 17.09 8.47
N LEU A 235 4.45 16.28 7.54
CA LEU A 235 5.01 14.96 7.25
C LEU A 235 6.01 15.02 6.08
N PRO A 236 7.13 14.30 6.16
CA PRO A 236 8.09 14.23 5.06
C PRO A 236 7.44 13.74 3.77
N ARG A 237 7.67 14.45 2.67
CA ARG A 237 7.08 14.12 1.35
C ARG A 237 7.43 12.70 0.92
N GLU A 238 8.64 12.26 1.16
CA GLU A 238 9.12 10.91 0.83
C GLU A 238 8.39 9.79 1.55
N LYS A 239 7.63 10.08 2.62
CA LYS A 239 6.84 9.11 3.39
C LYS A 239 5.34 9.16 3.09
N THR A 240 4.87 10.22 2.47
CA THR A 240 3.44 10.51 2.35
C THR A 240 2.99 10.77 0.92
N HIS A 241 3.92 10.92 -0.01
CA HIS A 241 3.61 11.09 -1.43
C HIS A 241 4.01 9.83 -2.17
N PHE A 242 3.03 9.21 -2.82
CA PHE A 242 3.22 7.98 -3.58
C PHE A 242 2.84 8.24 -5.02
N GLU A 243 3.69 7.88 -5.95
CA GLU A 243 3.39 7.95 -7.37
C GLU A 243 3.20 6.54 -7.93
N PHE A 244 2.07 6.30 -8.58
CA PHE A 244 1.76 5.06 -9.27
C PHE A 244 1.60 5.35 -10.75
N THR A 245 2.18 4.51 -11.59
CA THR A 245 1.91 4.52 -13.03
C THR A 245 1.21 3.21 -13.38
N ILE A 246 -0.05 3.30 -13.79
CA ILE A 246 -0.94 2.17 -13.99
C ILE A 246 -1.37 2.15 -15.46
N ALA A 247 -1.36 0.97 -16.09
CA ALA A 247 -1.85 0.78 -17.45
C ALA A 247 -3.33 1.15 -17.55
N GLU A 248 -3.71 1.92 -18.57
CA GLU A 248 -5.12 2.31 -18.77
C GLU A 248 -6.00 1.16 -19.26
N ALA A 249 -5.42 0.23 -20.02
CA ALA A 249 -6.12 -0.98 -20.43
C ALA A 249 -6.21 -1.99 -19.27
N ALA A 250 -7.36 -2.65 -19.13
CA ALA A 250 -7.47 -3.79 -18.23
C ALA A 250 -6.45 -4.87 -18.59
N PRO A 251 -5.88 -5.53 -17.56
CA PRO A 251 -6.22 -5.52 -16.15
C PRO A 251 -5.51 -4.44 -15.33
N HIS A 252 -5.24 -3.26 -15.87
CA HIS A 252 -4.66 -2.11 -15.16
C HIS A 252 -3.35 -2.44 -14.43
N TYR A 253 -2.38 -3.05 -15.14
CA TYR A 253 -1.10 -3.43 -14.53
C TYR A 253 -0.38 -2.24 -13.90
N LEU A 254 0.21 -2.47 -12.73
CA LEU A 254 1.18 -1.55 -12.16
C LEU A 254 2.45 -1.60 -13.01
N LEU A 255 2.83 -0.46 -13.61
CA LEU A 255 4.03 -0.36 -14.44
C LEU A 255 5.19 0.28 -13.69
N GLN A 256 4.89 1.26 -12.84
CA GLN A 256 5.88 1.92 -11.99
C GLN A 256 5.26 2.33 -10.66
N PHE A 257 6.07 2.37 -9.62
CA PHE A 257 5.70 2.88 -8.31
C PHE A 257 6.88 3.65 -7.71
N THR A 258 6.65 4.83 -7.18
CA THR A 258 7.67 5.63 -6.49
C THR A 258 7.23 5.88 -5.04
N ALA A 259 8.09 5.49 -4.12
CA ALA A 259 7.95 5.81 -2.70
C ALA A 259 9.30 6.34 -2.18
N GLY A 260 9.29 7.58 -1.72
CA GLY A 260 10.50 8.25 -1.29
C GLY A 260 11.52 8.39 -2.41
N LYS A 261 12.71 7.81 -2.20
CA LYS A 261 13.84 7.88 -3.14
C LYS A 261 13.92 6.70 -4.09
N THR A 262 13.03 5.72 -3.95
CA THR A 262 13.06 4.49 -4.73
C THR A 262 11.93 4.46 -5.74
N LYS A 263 12.28 4.27 -6.99
CA LYS A 263 11.36 4.02 -8.09
C LYS A 263 11.39 2.53 -8.46
N HIS A 264 10.27 1.87 -8.36
CA HIS A 264 10.06 0.49 -8.79
C HIS A 264 9.57 0.50 -10.23
N ILE A 265 10.25 -0.22 -11.13
CA ILE A 265 9.95 -0.22 -12.56
C ILE A 265 9.72 -1.67 -12.99
N LEU A 266 8.57 -1.96 -13.60
CA LEU A 266 8.24 -3.28 -14.12
C LEU A 266 9.27 -3.73 -15.15
N THR A 267 9.88 -4.89 -14.92
CA THR A 267 10.90 -5.48 -15.82
C THR A 267 10.50 -6.83 -16.39
N GLN A 268 9.54 -7.50 -15.74
CA GLN A 268 9.00 -8.78 -16.20
C GLN A 268 7.53 -8.89 -15.86
N LEU A 269 6.75 -9.42 -16.79
CA LEU A 269 5.37 -9.84 -16.58
C LEU A 269 5.13 -11.12 -17.38
N SER A 270 4.86 -12.21 -16.69
CA SER A 270 4.48 -13.49 -17.26
C SER A 270 3.07 -13.81 -16.81
N LEU A 271 2.16 -13.94 -17.77
CA LEU A 271 0.78 -14.34 -17.50
C LEU A 271 0.67 -15.85 -17.39
N ALA A 272 -0.25 -16.33 -16.57
CA ALA A 272 -0.64 -17.74 -16.59
C ALA A 272 -1.17 -18.10 -18.00
N LYS A 273 -0.75 -19.26 -18.49
CA LYS A 273 -1.24 -19.82 -19.77
C LYS A 273 -2.56 -20.56 -19.52
#